data_4abaf52f202d51b695600a717680261f
#
_entry.id   4abaf52f202d51b695600a717680261f
#
_cell.length_a   1.000
_cell.length_b   1.000
_cell.length_c   1.000
_cell.angle_alpha   90.00
_cell.angle_beta   90.00
_cell.angle_gamma   90.00
#
_symmetry.space_group_name_H-M   'P 1'
#
loop_
_entity.id
_entity.type
_entity.pdbx_description
1 polymer ?
#
loop_
_entity_poly.entity_id
_entity_poly.type
_entity_poly.pdbx_seq_one_letter_code
_entity_poly.pdbx_strand_id
1 'polypeptide(L)'
;MSATTDSSDDNLQLPRSRILLVDDTPQNLVALEVVLEDMDCDLDSVTSGNAALAKLLKEDYALVLLDVQMPEMDGFEVAGIMRSHQRTQNVPIIFVTAISKETRFVQQGYRSGAVDYLFKPID
;
A
#
# COMPACT_ATOMS: atom_id res chain seq x y z
N MET A 1 -11.56 -23.73 25.27
CA MET A 1 -11.42 -23.75 24.97
C MET A 1 -11.22 -23.52 24.51
N SER A 2 -11.05 -23.11 24.85
CA SER A 2 -10.80 -22.91 24.57
C SER A 2 -10.42 -22.48 24.21
N ALA A 3 -10.17 -22.29 24.74
CA ALA A 3 -9.67 -22.01 24.54
C ALA A 3 -9.19 -21.69 24.11
N THR A 4 -8.97 -21.53 24.52
CA THR A 4 -8.46 -21.37 24.19
C THR A 4 -7.93 -21.08 23.56
N THR A 5 -7.71 -20.94 23.99
CA THR A 5 -7.18 -20.83 23.51
C THR A 5 -6.65 -20.54 22.75
N ASP A 6 -6.37 -20.41 23.14
CA ASP A 6 -5.92 -20.26 22.51
C ASP A 6 -5.56 -19.92 21.73
N SER A 7 -5.25 -19.79 21.87
CA SER A 7 -4.90 -19.60 21.20
C SER A 7 -4.67 -19.43 20.29
N SER A 8 -4.50 -19.47 20.57
CA SER A 8 -4.34 -19.44 19.85
C SER A 8 -4.56 -19.23 18.96
N ASP A 9 -4.44 -19.21 19.37
CA ASP A 9 -4.68 -19.15 18.70
C ASP A 9 -5.01 -18.62 17.90
N ASP A 10 -4.78 -18.41 18.22
CA ASP A 10 -5.16 -18.07 17.66
C ASP A 10 -5.30 -17.44 16.92
N ASN A 11 -4.81 -16.79 17.34
CA ASN A 11 -5.01 -16.61 16.58
C ASN A 11 -5.65 -16.71 15.87
N LEU A 12 -4.97 -16.53 16.19
CA LEU A 12 -5.69 -17.27 15.43
C LEU A 12 -6.85 -16.93 14.59
N GLN A 13 -7.70 -16.54 14.92
CA GLN A 13 -8.92 -16.31 14.24
C GLN A 13 -8.97 -15.04 13.42
N LEU A 14 -8.05 -14.15 13.67
CA LEU A 14 -8.00 -12.89 12.94
C LEU A 14 -7.24 -13.07 11.63
N PRO A 15 -7.79 -12.63 10.50
CA PRO A 15 -7.04 -12.69 9.25
C PRO A 15 -5.79 -11.84 9.34
N ARG A 16 -4.74 -12.27 8.64
CA ARG A 16 -3.51 -11.49 8.55
C ARG A 16 -3.80 -10.21 7.79
N SER A 17 -3.13 -9.15 8.18
CA SER A 17 -3.19 -7.89 7.43
C SER A 17 -2.54 -8.08 6.06
N ARG A 18 -3.14 -7.50 5.05
CA ARG A 18 -2.66 -7.58 3.68
C ARG A 18 -2.25 -6.19 3.22
N ILE A 19 -1.04 -6.09 2.68
CA ILE A 19 -0.47 -4.82 2.21
C ILE A 19 -0.24 -4.94 0.72
N LEU A 20 -0.68 -3.93 -0.04
CA LEU A 20 -0.45 -3.86 -1.48
C LEU A 20 0.74 -2.95 -1.76
N LEU A 21 1.70 -3.47 -2.50
CA LEU A 21 2.90 -2.73 -2.91
C LEU A 21 2.75 -2.41 -4.40
N VAL A 22 2.85 -1.13 -4.75
CA VAL A 22 2.65 -0.67 -6.13
C VAL A 22 3.86 0.14 -6.58
N ASP A 23 4.61 -0.37 -7.54
CA ASP A 23 5.77 0.31 -8.09
C ASP A 23 6.07 -0.30 -9.47
N ASP A 24 6.31 0.52 -10.48
CA ASP A 24 6.55 0.03 -11.83
C ASP A 24 7.94 -0.58 -12.00
N THR A 25 8.81 -0.46 -11.01
CA THR A 25 10.17 -1.01 -11.04
C THR A 25 10.24 -2.22 -10.11
N PRO A 26 10.41 -3.44 -10.66
CA PRO A 26 10.40 -4.64 -9.80
C PRO A 26 11.45 -4.64 -8.69
N GLN A 27 12.62 -4.04 -8.92
CA GLN A 27 13.65 -3.98 -7.89
C GLN A 27 13.18 -3.23 -6.65
N ASN A 28 12.36 -2.19 -6.84
CA ASN A 28 11.82 -1.44 -5.71
C ASN A 28 10.83 -2.29 -4.91
N LEU A 29 10.06 -3.13 -5.59
CA LEU A 29 9.15 -4.04 -4.90
C LEU A 29 9.90 -5.06 -4.07
N VAL A 30 11.00 -5.60 -4.61
CA VAL A 30 11.83 -6.54 -3.86
C VAL A 30 12.39 -5.87 -2.61
N ALA A 31 12.87 -4.62 -2.73
CA ALA A 31 13.40 -3.89 -1.59
C ALA A 31 12.34 -3.69 -0.50
N LEU A 32 11.11 -3.34 -0.88
CA LEU A 32 10.03 -3.19 0.07
C LEU A 32 9.65 -4.51 0.72
N GLU A 33 9.63 -5.58 -0.06
CA GLU A 33 9.31 -6.91 0.47
C GLU A 33 10.33 -7.34 1.52
N VAL A 34 11.61 -7.07 1.28
CA VAL A 34 12.67 -7.39 2.24
C VAL A 34 12.49 -6.58 3.53
N VAL A 35 12.22 -5.28 3.40
CA VAL A 35 12.02 -4.41 4.57
C VAL A 35 10.85 -4.90 5.41
N LEU A 36 9.81 -5.42 4.76
CA LEU A 36 8.57 -5.80 5.44
C LEU A 36 8.51 -7.29 5.81
N GLU A 37 9.54 -8.07 5.48
CA GLU A 37 9.45 -9.53 5.62
C GLU A 37 9.28 -9.98 7.06
N ASP A 38 9.76 -9.20 8.04
CA ASP A 38 9.62 -9.54 9.45
C ASP A 38 8.26 -9.15 10.04
N MET A 39 7.44 -8.46 9.28
CA MET A 39 6.12 -8.09 9.74
C MET A 39 5.14 -9.23 9.50
N ASP A 40 4.20 -9.36 10.40
CA ASP A 40 3.20 -10.43 10.31
C ASP A 40 2.06 -10.01 9.39
N CYS A 41 2.34 -9.97 8.10
CA CYS A 41 1.38 -9.54 7.09
C CYS A 41 1.62 -10.26 5.77
N ASP A 42 0.60 -10.25 4.93
CA ASP A 42 0.70 -10.77 3.57
C ASP A 42 0.96 -9.61 2.62
N LEU A 43 1.86 -9.82 1.67
CA LEU A 43 2.25 -8.79 0.71
C LEU A 43 1.82 -9.21 -0.69
N ASP A 44 1.13 -8.31 -1.38
CA ASP A 44 0.86 -8.44 -2.81
C ASP A 44 1.58 -7.31 -3.52
N SER A 45 2.20 -7.60 -4.65
CA SER A 45 2.96 -6.61 -5.42
C SER A 45 2.42 -6.51 -6.83
N VAL A 46 2.24 -5.28 -7.31
CA VAL A 46 1.83 -5.02 -8.68
C VAL A 46 2.69 -3.91 -9.26
N THR A 47 2.72 -3.81 -10.59
CA THR A 47 3.65 -2.91 -11.27
C THR A 47 2.96 -1.78 -12.03
N SER A 48 1.67 -1.58 -11.84
CA SER A 48 0.95 -0.49 -12.51
C SER A 48 -0.24 -0.04 -11.67
N GLY A 49 -0.71 1.17 -11.95
CA GLY A 49 -1.89 1.70 -11.31
C GLY A 49 -3.14 0.89 -11.63
N ASN A 50 -3.28 0.46 -12.89
CA ASN A 50 -4.43 -0.36 -13.27
C ASN A 50 -4.44 -1.70 -12.56
N ALA A 51 -3.28 -2.33 -12.42
CA ALA A 51 -3.18 -3.60 -11.69
C ALA A 51 -3.51 -3.39 -10.21
N ALA A 52 -3.08 -2.26 -9.63
CA ALA A 52 -3.40 -1.93 -8.25
C ALA A 52 -4.89 -1.81 -8.04
N LEU A 53 -5.58 -1.08 -8.92
CA LEU A 53 -7.01 -0.89 -8.80
C LEU A 53 -7.76 -2.22 -8.97
N ALA A 54 -7.31 -3.08 -9.87
CA ALA A 54 -7.91 -4.39 -10.04
C ALA A 54 -7.81 -5.23 -8.76
N LYS A 55 -6.66 -5.19 -8.09
CA LYS A 55 -6.48 -5.89 -6.81
C LYS A 55 -7.39 -5.31 -5.74
N LEU A 56 -7.46 -3.98 -5.67
CA LEU A 56 -8.26 -3.29 -4.64
C LEU A 56 -9.75 -3.56 -4.77
N LEU A 57 -10.21 -3.89 -5.97
CA LEU A 57 -11.62 -4.25 -6.17
C LEU A 57 -11.94 -5.68 -5.74
N LYS A 58 -10.93 -6.52 -5.59
CA LYS A 58 -11.12 -7.93 -5.27
C LYS A 58 -10.76 -8.28 -3.84
N GLU A 59 -9.76 -7.61 -3.28
CA GLU A 59 -9.21 -7.95 -1.98
C GLU A 59 -9.27 -6.76 -1.06
N ASP A 60 -9.37 -7.01 0.24
CA ASP A 60 -9.29 -5.95 1.24
C ASP A 60 -7.83 -5.77 1.66
N TYR A 61 -7.40 -4.53 1.73
CA TYR A 61 -6.03 -4.20 2.10
C TYR A 61 -6.03 -3.28 3.30
N ALA A 62 -5.10 -3.55 4.22
CA ALA A 62 -4.91 -2.70 5.39
C ALA A 62 -4.10 -1.45 5.06
N LEU A 63 -3.33 -1.50 3.96
CA LEU A 63 -2.41 -0.42 3.61
C LEU A 63 -1.99 -0.58 2.15
N VAL A 64 -1.79 0.53 1.46
CA VAL A 64 -1.21 0.55 0.11
C VAL A 64 0.06 1.40 0.17
N LEU A 65 1.18 0.81 -0.23
CA LEU A 65 2.43 1.54 -0.46
C LEU A 65 2.50 1.81 -1.96
N LEU A 66 2.46 3.08 -2.34
CA LEU A 66 2.13 3.48 -3.70
C LEU A 66 3.18 4.42 -4.26
N ASP A 67 3.87 3.98 -5.31
CA ASP A 67 4.80 4.83 -6.03
C ASP A 67 4.04 5.97 -6.69
N VAL A 68 4.63 7.16 -6.66
CA VAL A 68 4.04 8.35 -7.28
C VAL A 68 4.27 8.33 -8.78
N GLN A 69 5.51 8.09 -9.22
CA GLN A 69 5.87 8.20 -10.64
C GLN A 69 5.77 6.85 -11.33
N MET A 70 4.69 6.66 -12.06
CA MET A 70 4.48 5.47 -12.87
C MET A 70 3.94 5.90 -14.23
N PRO A 71 4.26 5.15 -15.30
CA PRO A 71 3.71 5.46 -16.62
C PRO A 71 2.20 5.26 -16.65
N GLU A 72 1.53 5.99 -17.50
CA GLU A 72 0.11 5.92 -17.80
C GLU A 72 -0.77 6.42 -16.67
N MET A 73 -0.65 5.87 -15.47
CA MET A 73 -1.43 6.31 -14.32
C MET A 73 -0.48 6.45 -13.14
N ASP A 74 -0.28 7.66 -12.65
CA ASP A 74 0.61 7.90 -11.52
C ASP A 74 -0.08 7.56 -10.18
N GLY A 75 0.70 7.62 -9.10
CA GLY A 75 0.18 7.27 -7.79
C GLY A 75 -0.90 8.22 -7.30
N PHE A 76 -0.82 9.50 -7.63
CA PHE A 76 -1.86 10.45 -7.23
C PHE A 76 -3.19 10.14 -7.91
N GLU A 77 -3.14 9.70 -9.15
CA GLU A 77 -4.35 9.31 -9.88
C GLU A 77 -4.97 8.06 -9.27
N VAL A 78 -4.14 7.07 -8.91
CA VAL A 78 -4.62 5.89 -8.23
C VAL A 78 -5.30 6.26 -6.91
N ALA A 79 -4.66 7.11 -6.13
CA ALA A 79 -5.21 7.55 -4.84
C ALA A 79 -6.53 8.29 -5.03
N GLY A 80 -6.62 9.14 -6.04
CA GLY A 80 -7.87 9.85 -6.34
C GLY A 80 -9.02 8.91 -6.65
N ILE A 81 -8.74 7.89 -7.47
CA ILE A 81 -9.75 6.88 -7.79
C ILE A 81 -10.15 6.10 -6.55
N MET A 82 -9.17 5.71 -5.73
CA MET A 82 -9.47 5.01 -4.48
C MET A 82 -10.42 5.83 -3.59
N ARG A 83 -10.19 7.12 -3.47
CA ARG A 83 -11.03 8.00 -2.61
C ARG A 83 -12.43 8.18 -3.16
N SER A 84 -12.64 7.95 -4.46
CA SER A 84 -13.95 8.08 -5.08
C SER A 84 -14.80 6.81 -5.00
N HIS A 85 -14.26 5.70 -4.53
CA HIS A 85 -14.97 4.42 -4.44
C HIS A 85 -15.23 4.05 -3.00
N GLN A 86 -16.44 3.62 -2.70
CA GLN A 86 -16.85 3.29 -1.35
C GLN A 86 -15.98 2.18 -0.75
N ARG A 87 -15.61 1.19 -1.56
CA ARG A 87 -14.81 0.05 -1.08
C ARG A 87 -13.40 0.46 -0.64
N THR A 88 -12.81 1.47 -1.28
CA THR A 88 -11.40 1.81 -1.10
C THR A 88 -11.18 3.18 -0.47
N GLN A 89 -12.23 3.95 -0.24
CA GLN A 89 -12.07 5.35 0.16
C GLN A 89 -11.35 5.55 1.49
N ASN A 90 -11.36 4.55 2.36
CA ASN A 90 -10.75 4.65 3.68
C ASN A 90 -9.47 3.82 3.81
N VAL A 91 -8.99 3.19 2.73
CA VAL A 91 -7.76 2.42 2.79
C VAL A 91 -6.58 3.37 2.96
N PRO A 92 -5.75 3.20 3.99
CA PRO A 92 -4.59 4.08 4.19
C PRO A 92 -3.59 3.96 3.04
N ILE A 93 -3.01 5.09 2.65
CA ILE A 93 -2.03 5.18 1.57
C ILE A 93 -0.77 5.81 2.11
N ILE A 94 0.38 5.19 1.84
CA ILE A 94 1.68 5.80 2.03
C ILE A 94 2.33 5.89 0.65
N PHE A 95 2.65 7.10 0.22
CA PHE A 95 3.37 7.28 -1.05
C PHE A 95 4.84 6.95 -0.87
N VAL A 96 5.38 6.17 -1.80
CA VAL A 96 6.81 5.84 -1.84
C VAL A 96 7.38 6.48 -3.09
N THR A 97 8.27 7.46 -2.95
CA THR A 97 8.66 8.27 -4.09
C THR A 97 10.14 8.63 -4.06
N ALA A 98 10.74 8.70 -5.25
CA ALA A 98 12.09 9.25 -5.44
C ALA A 98 12.07 10.77 -5.57
N ILE A 99 10.89 11.37 -5.68
CA ILE A 99 10.75 12.81 -5.83
C ILE A 99 11.20 13.49 -4.54
N SER A 100 11.90 14.62 -4.66
CA SER A 100 12.37 15.36 -3.51
C SER A 100 11.18 15.85 -2.67
N LYS A 101 11.50 16.30 -1.45
CA LYS A 101 10.50 16.75 -0.48
C LYS A 101 9.92 18.11 -0.84
N GLU A 102 9.56 18.31 -2.09
CA GLU A 102 8.97 19.57 -2.51
C GLU A 102 7.57 19.70 -1.92
N THR A 103 7.27 20.87 -1.41
CA THR A 103 6.02 21.14 -0.74
C THR A 103 4.81 20.80 -1.58
N ARG A 104 4.87 21.12 -2.89
CA ARG A 104 3.72 20.87 -3.75
C ARG A 104 3.36 19.39 -3.86
N PHE A 105 4.36 18.50 -3.89
CA PHE A 105 4.09 17.05 -3.95
C PHE A 105 3.52 16.56 -2.63
N VAL A 106 4.06 17.04 -1.53
CA VAL A 106 3.55 16.68 -0.21
C VAL A 106 2.09 17.13 -0.07
N GLN A 107 1.80 18.37 -0.46
CA GLN A 107 0.44 18.89 -0.40
C GLN A 107 -0.51 18.10 -1.29
N GLN A 108 -0.07 17.72 -2.48
CA GLN A 108 -0.92 16.94 -3.38
C GLN A 108 -1.21 15.56 -2.80
N GLY A 109 -0.23 14.94 -2.16
CA GLY A 109 -0.43 13.67 -1.50
C GLY A 109 -1.46 13.75 -0.38
N TYR A 110 -1.39 14.78 0.44
CA TYR A 110 -2.37 14.97 1.52
C TYR A 110 -3.77 15.22 0.97
N ARG A 111 -3.89 15.98 -0.12
CA ARG A 111 -5.19 16.15 -0.78
C ARG A 111 -5.74 14.83 -1.30
N SER A 112 -4.85 13.90 -1.69
CA SER A 112 -5.25 12.57 -2.14
C SER A 112 -5.57 11.64 -0.98
N GLY A 113 -5.48 12.12 0.25
CA GLY A 113 -5.80 11.34 1.44
C GLY A 113 -4.70 10.41 1.91
N ALA A 114 -3.44 10.68 1.54
CA ALA A 114 -2.32 9.90 2.02
C ALA A 114 -2.10 10.17 3.50
N VAL A 115 -1.65 9.14 4.23
CA VAL A 115 -1.29 9.28 5.64
C VAL A 115 0.16 9.66 5.80
N ASP A 116 1.02 9.33 4.83
CA ASP A 116 2.45 9.58 4.98
C ASP A 116 3.17 9.45 3.65
N TYR A 117 4.47 9.73 3.67
CA TYR A 117 5.40 9.60 2.56
C TYR A 117 6.62 8.83 3.01
N LEU A 118 7.13 7.97 2.13
CA LEU A 118 8.46 7.40 2.26
C LEU A 118 9.27 7.83 1.03
N PHE A 119 10.52 8.15 1.24
CA PHE A 119 11.38 8.63 0.16
C PHE A 119 12.40 7.56 -0.19
N LYS A 120 12.58 7.33 -1.49
CA LYS A 120 13.58 6.39 -2.00
C LYS A 120 14.98 7.00 -1.90
N PRO A 121 16.04 6.19 -1.77
CA PRO A 121 16.01 4.73 -1.68
C PRO A 121 15.57 4.26 -0.30
N ILE A 122 15.03 3.04 -0.26
CA ILE A 122 14.57 2.43 0.99
C ILE A 122 15.62 1.40 1.41
N ASP A 123 16.10 1.54 2.62
CA ASP A 123 17.10 0.62 3.19
C ASP A 123 16.47 -0.48 4.02
#